data_840e8d56b653617d0e8f36a52eabc4a0
#
_entry.id   840e8d56b653617d0e8f36a52eabc4a0
#
_cell.length_a   1.000
_cell.length_b   1.000
_cell.length_c   1.000
_cell.angle_alpha   90.00
_cell.angle_beta   90.00
_cell.angle_gamma   90.00
#
_symmetry.space_group_name_H-M   'P 1'
#
loop_
_entity.id
_entity.type
_entity.pdbx_description
1 polymer ?
#
loop_
_entity_poly.entity_id
_entity_poly.type
_entity_poly.pdbx_seq_one_letter_code
_entity_poly.pdbx_strand_id
1 'polypeptide(L)'
;MQKKKRSQWRKLDNAAQAFPAATGKKDTRVFRLYCELKEDVIEEVLQKAVECTLEKYPLYCSVLRKGLFWFYMEQRNLKPKVKAEDRPPCSGLYVPDQKSFLFEVSYYKKKINLEVFHCLTDGTGALNFLKELVRNYLMICYPQVEFPPVSEEEISTASDHEEDSFSQYYSKSDYGSVKKSRPAFQLKGERLEQEEMSVLEVVLSAKEVYRKAKSYGVSVTVF
;
A
#
# COMPACT_ATOMS: atom_id res chain seq x y z
N MET A 1 -20.23 -32.03 -9.30
CA MET A 1 -19.90 -30.92 -10.23
C MET A 1 -19.59 -29.68 -9.40
N GLN A 2 -18.30 -29.33 -9.21
CA GLN A 2 -17.90 -28.09 -8.56
C GLN A 2 -18.21 -26.93 -9.50
N LYS A 3 -19.14 -26.05 -9.11
CA LYS A 3 -19.35 -24.78 -9.81
C LYS A 3 -18.04 -24.00 -9.80
N LYS A 4 -17.39 -23.84 -10.95
CA LYS A 4 -16.29 -22.87 -11.15
C LYS A 4 -16.78 -21.51 -10.64
N LYS A 5 -16.28 -21.05 -9.48
CA LYS A 5 -16.48 -19.67 -9.03
C LYS A 5 -15.99 -18.78 -10.19
N ARG A 6 -16.89 -18.00 -10.77
CA ARG A 6 -16.52 -16.98 -11.77
C ARG A 6 -15.51 -16.07 -11.09
N SER A 7 -14.35 -15.84 -11.72
CA SER A 7 -13.38 -14.87 -11.25
C SER A 7 -14.09 -13.51 -11.23
N GLN A 8 -14.17 -12.91 -10.04
CA GLN A 8 -14.68 -11.55 -9.93
C GLN A 8 -13.59 -10.63 -10.50
N TRP A 9 -13.96 -9.84 -11.47
CA TRP A 9 -13.11 -8.80 -12.01
C TRP A 9 -13.66 -7.42 -11.63
N ARG A 10 -12.78 -6.48 -11.42
CA ARG A 10 -13.11 -5.12 -11.03
C ARG A 10 -12.32 -4.13 -11.86
N LYS A 11 -12.98 -3.10 -12.34
CA LYS A 11 -12.31 -1.98 -13.01
C LYS A 11 -11.49 -1.20 -11.99
N LEU A 12 -10.27 -0.77 -12.36
CA LEU A 12 -9.54 0.20 -11.56
C LEU A 12 -10.26 1.56 -11.59
N ASP A 13 -10.18 2.29 -10.48
CA ASP A 13 -10.57 3.69 -10.50
C ASP A 13 -9.66 4.53 -11.42
N ASN A 14 -10.09 5.73 -11.75
CA ASN A 14 -9.37 6.58 -12.71
C ASN A 14 -7.98 6.99 -12.21
N ALA A 15 -7.78 7.18 -10.91
CA ALA A 15 -6.48 7.50 -10.33
C ALA A 15 -5.55 6.28 -10.38
N ALA A 16 -6.06 5.10 -10.01
CA ALA A 16 -5.30 3.85 -10.02
C ALA A 16 -4.81 3.44 -11.42
N GLN A 17 -5.54 3.82 -12.50
CA GLN A 17 -5.14 3.56 -13.89
C GLN A 17 -3.79 4.20 -14.25
N ALA A 18 -3.42 5.32 -13.61
CA ALA A 18 -2.18 6.02 -13.91
C ALA A 18 -0.93 5.23 -13.46
N PHE A 19 -1.01 4.46 -12.39
CA PHE A 19 0.14 3.77 -11.82
C PHE A 19 0.74 2.71 -12.73
N PRO A 20 -0.02 1.75 -13.29
CA PRO A 20 0.53 0.76 -14.22
C PRO A 20 1.12 1.38 -15.48
N ALA A 21 0.52 2.48 -15.96
CA ALA A 21 1.00 3.18 -17.16
C ALA A 21 2.32 3.94 -16.90
N ALA A 22 2.54 4.42 -15.67
CA ALA A 22 3.72 5.19 -15.29
C ALA A 22 4.84 4.35 -14.65
N THR A 23 4.59 3.05 -14.41
CA THR A 23 5.57 2.15 -13.78
C THR A 23 6.74 1.85 -14.71
N GLY A 24 7.95 1.88 -14.17
CA GLY A 24 9.19 1.57 -14.90
C GLY A 24 10.32 1.14 -13.97
N LYS A 25 11.47 0.81 -14.53
CA LYS A 25 12.64 0.36 -13.76
C LYS A 25 13.12 1.40 -12.74
N LYS A 26 12.98 2.70 -13.04
CA LYS A 26 13.41 3.80 -12.17
C LYS A 26 12.36 4.22 -11.14
N ASP A 27 11.10 3.87 -11.37
CA ASP A 27 9.98 4.22 -10.51
C ASP A 27 8.99 3.06 -10.54
N THR A 28 9.08 2.22 -9.53
CA THR A 28 8.29 1.00 -9.40
C THR A 28 6.86 1.25 -8.95
N ARG A 29 6.56 2.47 -8.51
CA ARG A 29 5.27 2.83 -7.88
C ARG A 29 4.91 1.93 -6.70
N VAL A 30 5.91 1.38 -6.06
CA VAL A 30 5.80 0.60 -4.83
C VAL A 30 6.18 1.49 -3.67
N PHE A 31 5.41 1.44 -2.60
CA PHE A 31 5.76 2.08 -1.34
C PHE A 31 5.80 1.04 -0.23
N ARG A 32 6.54 1.35 0.84
CA ARG A 32 6.73 0.48 2.00
C ARG A 32 6.20 1.14 3.26
N LEU A 33 5.49 0.35 4.05
CA LEU A 33 5.23 0.57 5.46
C LEU A 33 5.90 -0.56 6.25
N TYR A 34 6.31 -0.28 7.49
CA TYR A 34 6.81 -1.33 8.37
C TYR A 34 6.37 -1.12 9.82
N CYS A 35 6.38 -2.21 10.58
CA CYS A 35 6.22 -2.20 12.02
C CYS A 35 7.42 -2.89 12.66
N GLU A 36 8.03 -2.24 13.63
CA GLU A 36 9.14 -2.82 14.41
C GLU A 36 8.59 -3.38 15.73
N LEU A 37 8.85 -4.65 15.97
CA LEU A 37 8.45 -5.37 17.17
C LEU A 37 9.58 -5.34 18.22
N LYS A 38 9.27 -5.75 19.44
CA LYS A 38 10.28 -5.92 20.51
C LYS A 38 11.11 -7.19 20.34
N GLU A 39 10.54 -8.22 19.73
CA GLU A 39 11.12 -9.55 19.54
C GLU A 39 11.28 -9.85 18.05
N ASP A 40 12.08 -10.85 17.73
CA ASP A 40 12.28 -11.27 16.34
C ASP A 40 10.99 -11.88 15.77
N VAL A 41 10.76 -11.62 14.50
CA VAL A 41 9.58 -12.11 13.78
C VAL A 41 9.67 -13.62 13.57
N ILE A 42 8.59 -14.33 13.86
CA ILE A 42 8.44 -15.76 13.61
C ILE A 42 7.69 -15.94 12.28
N GLU A 43 8.36 -16.50 11.28
CA GLU A 43 7.84 -16.62 9.91
C GLU A 43 6.50 -17.36 9.85
N GLU A 44 6.39 -18.50 10.53
CA GLU A 44 5.18 -19.34 10.51
C GLU A 44 3.98 -18.63 11.15
N VAL A 45 4.23 -17.79 12.15
CA VAL A 45 3.20 -16.97 12.80
C VAL A 45 2.78 -15.83 11.87
N LEU A 46 3.77 -15.18 11.22
CA LEU A 46 3.48 -14.10 10.27
C LEU A 46 2.71 -14.62 9.06
N GLN A 47 3.02 -15.83 8.56
CA GLN A 47 2.27 -16.46 7.48
C GLN A 47 0.80 -16.67 7.85
N LYS A 48 0.52 -17.18 9.06
CA LYS A 48 -0.86 -17.35 9.56
C LYS A 48 -1.57 -16.01 9.72
N ALA A 49 -0.86 -15.02 10.24
CA ALA A 49 -1.42 -13.66 10.41
C ALA A 49 -1.81 -13.03 9.06
N VAL A 50 -0.99 -13.21 8.02
CA VAL A 50 -1.32 -12.77 6.65
C VAL A 50 -2.59 -13.47 6.15
N GLU A 51 -2.69 -14.79 6.33
CA GLU A 51 -3.87 -15.55 5.90
C GLU A 51 -5.15 -15.03 6.58
N CYS A 52 -5.11 -14.83 7.92
CA CYS A 52 -6.24 -14.24 8.66
C CYS A 52 -6.59 -12.82 8.20
N THR A 53 -5.57 -12.00 7.93
CA THR A 53 -5.78 -10.62 7.47
C THR A 53 -6.45 -10.57 6.11
N LEU A 54 -6.08 -11.46 5.20
CA LEU A 54 -6.65 -11.52 3.85
C LEU A 54 -8.14 -11.90 3.82
N GLU A 55 -8.65 -12.53 4.87
CA GLU A 55 -10.09 -12.80 4.98
C GLU A 55 -10.90 -11.50 5.07
N LYS A 56 -10.34 -10.46 5.72
CA LYS A 56 -10.95 -9.12 5.82
C LYS A 56 -10.60 -8.22 4.62
N TYR A 57 -9.50 -8.50 3.93
CA TYR A 57 -9.00 -7.69 2.82
C TYR A 57 -8.93 -8.48 1.50
N PRO A 58 -10.06 -8.96 0.96
CA PRO A 58 -10.07 -9.86 -0.21
C PRO A 58 -9.51 -9.18 -1.48
N LEU A 59 -9.51 -7.84 -1.55
CA LEU A 59 -8.94 -7.09 -2.66
C LEU A 59 -7.45 -7.38 -2.84
N TYR A 60 -6.71 -7.62 -1.76
CA TYR A 60 -5.30 -7.95 -1.81
C TYR A 60 -5.01 -9.30 -2.51
N CYS A 61 -6.01 -10.18 -2.59
CA CYS A 61 -5.93 -11.42 -3.38
C CYS A 61 -6.16 -11.20 -4.87
N SER A 62 -6.02 -9.98 -5.37
CA SER A 62 -6.22 -9.65 -6.78
C SER A 62 -4.89 -9.51 -7.52
N VAL A 63 -4.91 -9.80 -8.81
CA VAL A 63 -3.82 -9.57 -9.76
C VAL A 63 -4.26 -8.54 -10.78
N LEU A 64 -3.32 -7.72 -11.23
CA LEU A 64 -3.57 -6.72 -12.26
C LEU A 64 -3.52 -7.37 -13.66
N ARG A 65 -4.50 -7.04 -14.46
CA ARG A 65 -4.61 -7.50 -15.84
C ARG A 65 -4.70 -6.31 -16.78
N LYS A 66 -4.05 -6.42 -17.91
CA LYS A 66 -4.15 -5.45 -18.98
C LYS A 66 -5.22 -5.92 -19.98
N GLY A 67 -6.27 -5.12 -20.13
CA GLY A 67 -7.25 -5.25 -21.20
C GLY A 67 -6.80 -4.52 -22.47
N LEU A 68 -7.68 -4.44 -23.49
CA LEU A 68 -7.35 -3.76 -24.74
C LEU A 68 -7.13 -2.25 -24.54
N PHE A 69 -7.92 -1.61 -23.64
CA PHE A 69 -7.92 -0.16 -23.43
C PHE A 69 -7.73 0.26 -21.98
N TRP A 70 -7.85 -0.68 -21.00
CA TRP A 70 -7.79 -0.36 -19.56
C TRP A 70 -7.22 -1.51 -18.77
N PHE A 71 -6.77 -1.21 -17.56
CA PHE A 71 -6.39 -2.20 -16.56
C PHE A 71 -7.58 -2.59 -15.69
N TYR A 72 -7.58 -3.83 -15.21
CA TYR A 72 -8.59 -4.33 -14.28
C TYR A 72 -7.98 -5.30 -13.27
N MET A 73 -8.58 -5.35 -12.09
CA MET A 73 -8.24 -6.30 -11.05
C MET A 73 -9.01 -7.60 -11.26
N GLU A 74 -8.31 -8.71 -11.19
CA GLU A 74 -8.89 -10.04 -11.24
C GLU A 74 -8.62 -10.75 -9.91
N GLN A 75 -9.68 -11.02 -9.15
CA GLN A 75 -9.55 -11.75 -7.89
C GLN A 75 -9.12 -13.19 -8.15
N ARG A 76 -8.11 -13.66 -7.42
CA ARG A 76 -7.55 -14.99 -7.54
C ARG A 76 -7.48 -15.67 -6.18
N ASN A 77 -7.67 -16.97 -6.19
CA ASN A 77 -7.46 -17.79 -4.98
C ASN A 77 -5.98 -18.20 -4.90
N LEU A 78 -5.11 -17.20 -4.76
CA LEU A 78 -3.68 -17.37 -4.56
C LEU A 78 -3.36 -17.11 -3.10
N LYS A 79 -2.37 -17.81 -2.56
CA LYS A 79 -1.88 -17.59 -1.20
C LYS A 79 -0.52 -16.90 -1.29
N PRO A 80 -0.38 -15.65 -0.83
CA PRO A 80 0.91 -15.02 -0.74
C PRO A 80 1.77 -15.75 0.28
N LYS A 81 3.06 -15.85 0.01
CA LYS A 81 4.05 -16.41 0.94
C LYS A 81 4.82 -15.28 1.58
N VAL A 82 4.91 -15.35 2.90
CA VAL A 82 5.83 -14.55 3.68
C VAL A 82 7.25 -15.06 3.45
N LYS A 83 8.23 -14.16 3.45
CA LYS A 83 9.65 -14.52 3.33
C LYS A 83 10.53 -13.53 4.09
N ALA A 84 11.75 -13.96 4.38
CA ALA A 84 12.79 -13.03 4.81
C ALA A 84 13.04 -12.00 3.69
N GLU A 85 13.39 -10.77 4.05
CA GLU A 85 13.73 -9.72 3.09
C GLU A 85 14.96 -10.12 2.28
N ASP A 86 14.81 -10.20 0.97
CA ASP A 86 15.82 -10.72 0.04
C ASP A 86 16.17 -9.75 -1.09
N ARG A 87 15.58 -8.55 -1.09
CA ARG A 87 15.77 -7.54 -2.14
C ARG A 87 15.64 -6.11 -1.59
N PRO A 88 16.15 -5.10 -2.30
CA PRO A 88 16.04 -3.71 -1.88
C PRO A 88 14.59 -3.27 -1.67
N PRO A 89 14.35 -2.37 -0.71
CA PRO A 89 13.03 -1.79 -0.48
C PRO A 89 12.41 -1.20 -1.74
N CYS A 90 11.09 -1.33 -1.85
CA CYS A 90 10.30 -0.82 -2.99
C CYS A 90 10.71 -1.39 -4.35
N SER A 91 11.26 -2.61 -4.38
CA SER A 91 11.46 -3.35 -5.62
C SER A 91 10.15 -3.57 -6.38
N GLY A 92 10.22 -3.71 -7.71
CA GLY A 92 9.01 -3.85 -8.54
C GLY A 92 8.19 -5.09 -8.19
N LEU A 93 6.91 -4.90 -7.91
CA LEU A 93 5.94 -5.96 -7.65
C LEU A 93 5.11 -6.30 -8.89
N TYR A 94 4.87 -5.31 -9.73
CA TYR A 94 4.11 -5.49 -10.94
C TYR A 94 5.01 -5.80 -12.12
N VAL A 95 4.80 -6.97 -12.72
CA VAL A 95 5.40 -7.36 -14.01
C VAL A 95 4.27 -7.56 -15.01
N PRO A 96 4.26 -6.83 -16.14
CA PRO A 96 3.25 -7.01 -17.16
C PRO A 96 3.10 -8.48 -17.56
N ASP A 97 1.85 -8.91 -17.76
CA ASP A 97 1.49 -10.26 -18.18
C ASP A 97 1.81 -11.40 -17.19
N GLN A 98 2.39 -11.10 -16.05
CA GLN A 98 2.56 -12.06 -14.95
C GLN A 98 1.41 -11.96 -13.94
N LYS A 99 1.10 -13.10 -13.30
CA LYS A 99 0.10 -13.20 -12.24
C LYS A 99 0.77 -12.99 -10.88
N SER A 100 1.36 -11.81 -10.68
CA SER A 100 2.00 -11.44 -9.42
C SER A 100 1.01 -10.72 -8.51
N PHE A 101 1.17 -10.89 -7.20
CA PHE A 101 0.51 -10.05 -6.22
C PHE A 101 1.00 -8.60 -6.35
N LEU A 102 0.12 -7.68 -5.97
CA LEU A 102 0.42 -6.26 -5.96
C LEU A 102 0.88 -5.77 -4.57
N PHE A 103 1.13 -6.71 -3.68
CA PHE A 103 1.72 -6.47 -2.38
C PHE A 103 2.67 -7.62 -2.00
N GLU A 104 3.53 -7.36 -1.05
CA GLU A 104 4.42 -8.34 -0.44
C GLU A 104 4.53 -8.09 1.05
N VAL A 105 4.51 -9.16 1.83
CA VAL A 105 4.85 -9.14 3.25
C VAL A 105 6.17 -9.87 3.41
N SER A 106 7.16 -9.16 3.94
CA SER A 106 8.46 -9.72 4.28
C SER A 106 8.84 -9.36 5.71
N TYR A 107 9.89 -9.97 6.21
CA TYR A 107 10.41 -9.64 7.54
C TYR A 107 11.93 -9.56 7.53
N TYR A 108 12.45 -8.73 8.43
CA TYR A 108 13.87 -8.67 8.73
C TYR A 108 14.07 -8.49 10.23
N LYS A 109 14.61 -9.50 10.92
CA LYS A 109 14.75 -9.48 12.38
C LYS A 109 13.42 -9.14 13.05
N LYS A 110 13.33 -7.96 13.65
CA LYS A 110 12.16 -7.45 14.39
C LYS A 110 11.15 -6.67 13.53
N LYS A 111 11.44 -6.47 12.24
CA LYS A 111 10.61 -5.67 11.35
C LYS A 111 9.71 -6.55 10.50
N ILE A 112 8.42 -6.25 10.51
CA ILE A 112 7.43 -6.73 9.54
C ILE A 112 7.29 -5.64 8.49
N ASN A 113 7.61 -5.96 7.24
CA ASN A 113 7.52 -5.04 6.10
C ASN A 113 6.29 -5.35 5.27
N LEU A 114 5.57 -4.33 4.86
CA LEU A 114 4.50 -4.38 3.88
C LEU A 114 4.88 -3.49 2.70
N GLU A 115 5.04 -4.07 1.54
CA GLU A 115 5.21 -3.35 0.28
C GLU A 115 3.95 -3.45 -0.56
N VAL A 116 3.56 -2.34 -1.16
CA VAL A 116 2.32 -2.25 -1.93
C VAL A 116 2.56 -1.50 -3.22
N PHE A 117 2.15 -2.08 -4.34
CA PHE A 117 2.04 -1.36 -5.61
C PHE A 117 0.84 -0.41 -5.55
N HIS A 118 1.08 0.86 -5.78
CA HIS A 118 0.14 1.93 -5.44
C HIS A 118 -1.23 1.88 -6.15
N CYS A 119 -1.36 1.07 -7.20
CA CYS A 119 -2.66 0.85 -7.84
C CYS A 119 -3.61 -0.05 -7.02
N LEU A 120 -3.09 -0.80 -6.02
CA LEU A 120 -3.89 -1.67 -5.16
C LEU A 120 -4.66 -0.86 -4.11
N THR A 121 -3.96 0.06 -3.47
CA THR A 121 -4.51 0.93 -2.43
C THR A 121 -3.60 2.14 -2.19
N ASP A 122 -4.10 3.13 -1.47
CA ASP A 122 -3.34 4.28 -0.99
C ASP A 122 -2.62 3.98 0.34
N GLY A 123 -1.92 5.00 0.88
CA GLY A 123 -1.20 4.87 2.15
C GLY A 123 -2.10 4.57 3.34
N THR A 124 -3.33 5.09 3.36
CA THR A 124 -4.29 4.85 4.46
C THR A 124 -4.78 3.42 4.44
N GLY A 125 -5.18 2.91 3.28
CA GLY A 125 -5.60 1.52 3.12
C GLY A 125 -4.49 0.53 3.45
N ALA A 126 -3.25 0.82 3.02
CA ALA A 126 -2.09 -0.01 3.37
C ALA A 126 -1.78 0.03 4.88
N LEU A 127 -1.92 1.19 5.53
CA LEU A 127 -1.71 1.31 6.98
C LEU A 127 -2.76 0.49 7.76
N ASN A 128 -4.02 0.52 7.34
CA ASN A 128 -5.08 -0.27 7.97
C ASN A 128 -4.82 -1.78 7.80
N PHE A 129 -4.38 -2.20 6.61
CA PHE A 129 -3.95 -3.58 6.39
C PHE A 129 -2.78 -3.97 7.31
N LEU A 130 -1.74 -3.13 7.42
CA LEU A 130 -0.60 -3.39 8.29
C LEU A 130 -0.99 -3.47 9.77
N LYS A 131 -1.86 -2.56 10.25
CA LYS A 131 -2.38 -2.60 11.62
C LYS A 131 -3.08 -3.92 11.92
N GLU A 132 -3.96 -4.36 11.03
CA GLU A 132 -4.68 -5.63 11.19
C GLU A 132 -3.72 -6.83 11.13
N LEU A 133 -2.76 -6.81 10.22
CA LEU A 133 -1.72 -7.84 10.13
C LEU A 133 -0.93 -7.96 11.43
N VAL A 134 -0.43 -6.85 11.95
CA VAL A 134 0.34 -6.83 13.21
C VAL A 134 -0.53 -7.28 14.39
N ARG A 135 -1.80 -6.84 14.43
CA ARG A 135 -2.76 -7.29 15.45
C ARG A 135 -2.93 -8.81 15.41
N ASN A 136 -3.20 -9.38 14.25
CA ASN A 136 -3.37 -10.84 14.07
C ASN A 136 -2.09 -11.59 14.46
N TYR A 137 -0.92 -11.06 14.08
CA TYR A 137 0.38 -11.61 14.49
C TYR A 137 0.53 -11.67 16.01
N LEU A 138 0.27 -10.55 16.68
CA LEU A 138 0.39 -10.45 18.14
C LEU A 138 -0.64 -11.33 18.86
N MET A 139 -1.87 -11.42 18.36
CA MET A 139 -2.89 -12.32 18.92
C MET A 139 -2.49 -13.80 18.84
N ILE A 140 -1.81 -14.20 17.77
CA ILE A 140 -1.29 -15.57 17.63
C ILE A 140 -0.10 -15.80 18.57
N CYS A 141 0.82 -14.82 18.69
CA CYS A 141 1.96 -14.92 19.60
C CYS A 141 1.56 -14.93 21.08
N TYR A 142 0.54 -14.15 21.44
CA TYR A 142 0.15 -13.91 22.83
C TYR A 142 -1.34 -14.18 23.06
N PRO A 143 -1.80 -15.44 22.93
CA PRO A 143 -3.22 -15.78 23.01
C PRO A 143 -3.86 -15.50 24.38
N GLN A 144 -3.02 -15.32 25.43
CA GLN A 144 -3.47 -14.98 26.78
C GLN A 144 -3.69 -13.47 26.98
N VAL A 145 -3.30 -12.64 26.02
CA VAL A 145 -3.45 -11.18 26.11
C VAL A 145 -4.76 -10.76 25.47
N GLU A 146 -5.55 -10.01 26.23
CA GLU A 146 -6.77 -9.42 25.71
C GLU A 146 -6.43 -8.12 24.95
N PHE A 147 -6.62 -8.13 23.63
CA PHE A 147 -6.40 -6.94 22.82
C PHE A 147 -7.65 -6.09 22.78
N PRO A 148 -7.55 -4.75 22.92
CA PRO A 148 -8.70 -3.87 22.83
C PRO A 148 -9.43 -4.06 21.50
N PRO A 149 -10.77 -3.95 21.47
CA PRO A 149 -11.51 -3.98 20.23
C PRO A 149 -11.03 -2.85 19.29
N VAL A 150 -11.02 -3.12 18.00
CA VAL A 150 -10.79 -2.08 16.99
C VAL A 150 -11.97 -1.11 17.07
N SER A 151 -11.71 0.20 17.16
CA SER A 151 -12.78 1.20 17.19
C SER A 151 -13.58 1.16 15.87
N GLU A 152 -14.88 1.44 15.93
CA GLU A 152 -15.74 1.46 14.74
C GLU A 152 -15.26 2.49 13.70
N GLU A 153 -14.60 3.56 14.13
CA GLU A 153 -13.97 4.57 13.28
C GLU A 153 -12.72 4.03 12.52
N GLU A 154 -12.08 2.97 13.05
CA GLU A 154 -10.97 2.28 12.39
C GLU A 154 -11.44 1.12 11.50
N ILE A 155 -12.69 0.69 11.64
CA ILE A 155 -13.35 -0.25 10.72
C ILE A 155 -13.90 0.58 9.56
N SER A 156 -13.01 1.05 8.71
CA SER A 156 -13.48 1.41 7.37
C SER A 156 -14.13 0.16 6.79
N THR A 157 -15.41 0.26 6.49
CA THR A 157 -16.20 -0.87 6.02
C THR A 157 -15.57 -1.45 4.76
N ALA A 158 -15.71 -2.75 4.51
CA ALA A 158 -15.20 -3.37 3.28
C ALA A 158 -15.74 -2.65 2.02
N SER A 159 -16.89 -1.97 2.13
CA SER A 159 -17.45 -1.08 1.10
C SER A 159 -16.61 0.18 0.88
N ASP A 160 -16.05 0.80 1.93
CA ASP A 160 -15.22 2.01 1.79
C ASP A 160 -13.91 1.72 1.06
N HIS A 161 -13.39 0.50 1.17
CA HIS A 161 -12.26 0.04 0.38
C HIS A 161 -12.62 -0.35 -1.06
N GLU A 162 -13.92 -0.41 -1.35
CA GLU A 162 -14.46 -0.87 -2.62
C GLU A 162 -15.02 0.26 -3.49
N GLU A 163 -15.32 1.43 -2.95
CA GLU A 163 -15.92 2.53 -3.70
C GLU A 163 -14.88 3.39 -4.41
N ASP A 164 -15.15 3.69 -5.68
CA ASP A 164 -14.41 4.68 -6.46
C ASP A 164 -14.80 6.09 -6.00
N SER A 165 -14.10 6.59 -4.98
CA SER A 165 -14.30 7.94 -4.43
C SER A 165 -14.19 9.03 -5.52
N PHE A 166 -13.41 8.79 -6.57
CA PHE A 166 -13.26 9.74 -7.66
C PHE A 166 -14.55 9.86 -8.48
N SER A 167 -15.19 8.75 -8.80
CA SER A 167 -16.48 8.75 -9.52
C SER A 167 -17.61 9.37 -8.69
N GLN A 168 -17.56 9.20 -7.38
CA GLN A 168 -18.59 9.68 -6.45
C GLN A 168 -18.55 11.20 -6.24
N TYR A 169 -17.34 11.78 -6.21
CA TYR A 169 -17.15 13.22 -5.97
C TYR A 169 -16.80 14.02 -7.22
N TYR A 170 -16.69 13.39 -8.39
CA TYR A 170 -16.34 14.06 -9.63
C TYR A 170 -17.54 14.80 -10.22
N SER A 171 -17.42 16.13 -10.35
CA SER A 171 -18.39 16.97 -11.05
C SER A 171 -17.77 17.58 -12.32
N LYS A 172 -18.45 17.46 -13.45
CA LYS A 172 -18.02 18.10 -14.71
C LYS A 172 -17.98 19.63 -14.66
N SER A 173 -18.66 20.24 -13.65
CA SER A 173 -18.73 21.68 -13.47
C SER A 173 -17.42 22.29 -12.92
N ASP A 174 -16.52 21.49 -12.37
CA ASP A 174 -15.30 21.97 -11.71
C ASP A 174 -14.10 22.17 -12.66
N TYR A 175 -14.29 22.02 -13.96
CA TYR A 175 -13.29 22.42 -14.95
C TYR A 175 -13.19 23.96 -15.08
N GLY A 176 -12.80 24.61 -14.00
CA GLY A 176 -12.23 25.94 -14.07
C GLY A 176 -10.90 25.86 -14.85
N SER A 177 -10.57 26.90 -15.60
CA SER A 177 -9.32 27.00 -16.34
C SER A 177 -8.14 26.64 -15.43
N VAL A 178 -7.46 25.52 -15.71
CA VAL A 178 -6.26 25.10 -14.97
C VAL A 178 -5.21 26.18 -15.17
N LYS A 179 -5.05 27.05 -14.15
CA LYS A 179 -3.93 28.01 -14.15
C LYS A 179 -2.64 27.19 -14.23
N LYS A 180 -1.81 27.45 -15.24
CA LYS A 180 -0.47 26.82 -15.35
C LYS A 180 0.27 27.11 -14.04
N SER A 181 0.46 26.07 -13.23
CA SER A 181 1.31 26.16 -12.05
C SER A 181 2.77 26.31 -12.46
N ARG A 182 3.56 26.99 -11.63
CA ARG A 182 5.01 27.02 -11.82
C ARG A 182 5.56 25.59 -11.69
N PRO A 183 6.63 25.23 -12.44
CA PRO A 183 7.27 23.93 -12.24
C PRO A 183 7.70 23.76 -10.78
N ALA A 184 7.55 22.54 -10.26
CA ALA A 184 8.03 22.22 -8.93
C ALA A 184 9.55 22.42 -8.83
N PHE A 185 10.02 22.84 -7.65
CA PHE A 185 11.44 22.96 -7.39
C PHE A 185 12.13 21.60 -7.55
N GLN A 186 13.20 21.58 -8.34
CA GLN A 186 13.99 20.39 -8.56
C GLN A 186 15.24 20.43 -7.68
N LEU A 187 15.40 19.42 -6.81
CA LEU A 187 16.62 19.24 -6.04
C LEU A 187 17.79 18.96 -6.99
N LYS A 188 18.90 19.67 -6.77
CA LYS A 188 20.17 19.45 -7.49
C LYS A 188 21.11 18.69 -6.56
N GLY A 189 21.95 17.83 -7.10
CA GLY A 189 22.95 17.06 -6.34
C GLY A 189 23.47 15.90 -7.17
N GLU A 190 24.36 15.15 -6.57
CA GLU A 190 24.81 13.88 -7.14
C GLU A 190 23.68 12.86 -7.11
N ARG A 191 23.57 12.09 -8.17
CA ARG A 191 22.59 11.02 -8.29
C ARG A 191 23.29 9.69 -8.08
N LEU A 192 22.63 8.81 -7.37
CA LEU A 192 23.05 7.41 -7.25
C LEU A 192 23.03 6.73 -8.63
N GLU A 193 23.85 5.71 -8.79
CA GLU A 193 23.85 4.84 -9.96
C GLU A 193 22.47 4.18 -10.15
N GLN A 194 22.22 3.62 -11.34
CA GLN A 194 20.88 3.19 -11.74
C GLN A 194 20.28 2.10 -10.83
N GLU A 195 21.10 1.29 -10.18
CA GLU A 195 20.67 0.19 -9.31
C GLU A 195 20.98 0.43 -7.84
N GLU A 196 21.51 1.60 -7.51
CA GLU A 196 21.79 1.98 -6.14
C GLU A 196 20.57 2.63 -5.48
N MET A 197 20.32 2.28 -4.24
CA MET A 197 19.29 2.85 -3.39
C MET A 197 19.89 3.29 -2.06
N SER A 198 19.49 4.46 -1.59
CA SER A 198 19.78 4.92 -0.24
C SER A 198 18.49 5.24 0.49
N VAL A 199 18.39 4.81 1.74
CA VAL A 199 17.26 5.10 2.61
C VAL A 199 17.71 6.08 3.68
N LEU A 200 17.03 7.21 3.77
CA LEU A 200 17.25 8.22 4.81
C LEU A 200 16.07 8.17 5.77
N GLU A 201 16.32 7.83 7.03
CA GLU A 201 15.34 7.85 8.10
C GLU A 201 15.60 9.01 9.04
N VAL A 202 14.56 9.81 9.32
CA VAL A 202 14.63 10.96 10.22
C VAL A 202 13.42 10.94 11.14
N VAL A 203 13.67 11.13 12.43
CA VAL A 203 12.62 11.30 13.44
C VAL A 203 12.51 12.78 13.79
N LEU A 204 11.36 13.36 13.54
CA LEU A 204 11.08 14.77 13.80
C LEU A 204 9.92 14.91 14.80
N SER A 205 9.96 15.98 15.61
CA SER A 205 8.84 16.34 16.47
C SER A 205 7.68 16.86 15.63
N ALA A 206 6.54 16.16 15.62
CA ALA A 206 5.34 16.60 14.90
C ALA A 206 4.89 18.02 15.33
N LYS A 207 5.03 18.35 16.63
CA LYS A 207 4.70 19.68 17.16
C LYS A 207 5.61 20.77 16.60
N GLU A 208 6.88 20.48 16.44
CA GLU A 208 7.85 21.47 15.87
C GLU A 208 7.62 21.65 14.38
N VAL A 209 7.42 20.56 13.63
CA VAL A 209 7.09 20.62 12.20
C VAL A 209 5.80 21.42 11.98
N TYR A 210 4.74 21.14 12.78
CA TYR A 210 3.50 21.90 12.71
C TYR A 210 3.70 23.38 12.98
N ARG A 211 4.43 23.73 14.04
CA ARG A 211 4.72 25.13 14.41
C ARG A 211 5.49 25.83 13.29
N LYS A 212 6.47 25.14 12.70
CA LYS A 212 7.27 25.70 11.60
C LYS A 212 6.43 25.91 10.35
N ALA A 213 5.62 24.96 9.95
CA ALA A 213 4.69 25.10 8.82
C ALA A 213 3.75 26.30 9.02
N LYS A 214 3.18 26.45 10.22
CA LYS A 214 2.32 27.60 10.57
C LYS A 214 3.06 28.93 10.50
N SER A 215 4.34 29.00 10.86
CA SER A 215 5.13 30.23 10.75
C SER A 215 5.34 30.67 9.29
N TYR A 216 5.24 29.74 8.33
CA TYR A 216 5.24 30.03 6.90
C TYR A 216 3.83 30.21 6.31
N GLY A 217 2.78 30.11 7.11
CA GLY A 217 1.39 30.23 6.65
C GLY A 217 0.91 29.08 5.78
N VAL A 218 1.54 27.90 5.89
CA VAL A 218 1.22 26.73 5.07
C VAL A 218 0.76 25.55 5.92
N SER A 219 0.15 24.56 5.28
CA SER A 219 -0.13 23.27 5.92
C SER A 219 1.14 22.42 6.06
N VAL A 220 1.13 21.42 6.95
CA VAL A 220 2.25 20.48 7.10
C VAL A 220 2.53 19.73 5.80
N THR A 221 1.48 19.42 5.03
CA THR A 221 1.61 18.72 3.74
C THR A 221 2.34 19.57 2.68
N VAL A 222 2.22 20.89 2.75
CA VAL A 222 2.87 21.83 1.82
C VAL A 222 4.27 22.19 2.28
N PHE A 223 4.52 22.17 3.59
CA PHE A 223 5.81 22.47 4.22
C PHE A 223 6.84 21.39 3.95
#